data_3f6cad5e349a7a181d8c4df680e971ef
#
_entry.id   3f6cad5e349a7a181d8c4df680e971ef
#
_cell.length_a   1.000
_cell.length_b   1.000
_cell.length_c   1.000
_cell.angle_alpha   90.00
_cell.angle_beta   90.00
_cell.angle_gamma   90.00
#
_symmetry.space_group_name_H-M   'P 1'
#
loop_
_entity.id
_entity.type
_entity.pdbx_description
1 polymer ?
#
loop_
_entity_poly.entity_id
_entity_poly.type
_entity_poly.pdbx_seq_one_letter_code
_entity_poly.pdbx_strand_id
1 'polypeptide(L)'
;MVNSALYKTGILLLAFWVYLLPAAAEEPDDVAPWKDWKCKYCPDYTESESWIEPGIGYQSDDSYKFGRYTGLKDDGLFGNASGHIKHREEDGRYFDIRGRNLGLDSRDIRIEAGEQGSYKLNLEYDELPSFNDDTTASPFGKSGGNSLILPQDWVPADSTQNMTTLQQSLRDVDIKTERKRLQAKFAYNPARKWEVTARIMHEKKDGKQDLGGLIGFARTSILPVPIEYETNELGLGIGFTGKKLQAQLAYDGSFFKQDNTS
;
A
#
# COMPACT_ATOMS: atom_id res chain seq x y z
N MET A 1 37.95 9.60 5.70
CA MET A 1 38.02 8.20 6.12
C MET A 1 37.21 8.05 7.39
N VAL A 2 35.98 7.67 7.28
CA VAL A 2 35.12 7.35 8.44
C VAL A 2 34.48 6.01 8.13
N ASN A 3 34.74 5.07 9.04
CA ASN A 3 34.36 3.66 8.98
C ASN A 3 32.85 3.45 8.88
N SER A 4 32.45 2.68 7.90
CA SER A 4 31.13 2.07 7.80
C SER A 4 30.96 1.00 8.90
N ALA A 5 30.20 1.32 9.94
CA ALA A 5 29.79 0.34 10.94
C ALA A 5 28.70 -0.54 10.33
N LEU A 6 29.08 -1.76 9.99
CA LEU A 6 28.19 -2.87 9.68
C LEU A 6 27.36 -3.20 10.93
N TYR A 7 26.08 -2.82 10.92
CA TYR A 7 25.09 -3.38 11.85
C TYR A 7 24.80 -4.81 11.44
N LYS A 8 25.48 -5.74 12.08
CA LYS A 8 25.09 -7.15 12.10
C LYS A 8 23.86 -7.29 13.01
N THR A 9 22.68 -7.26 12.41
CA THR A 9 21.44 -7.66 13.09
C THR A 9 21.52 -9.15 13.34
N GLY A 10 21.77 -9.55 14.58
CA GLY A 10 21.74 -10.93 15.01
C GLY A 10 20.32 -11.47 14.94
N ILE A 11 20.13 -12.49 14.13
CA ILE A 11 18.91 -13.30 14.10
C ILE A 11 18.91 -14.12 15.38
N LEU A 12 18.08 -13.74 16.35
CA LEU A 12 17.80 -14.54 17.55
C LEU A 12 16.81 -15.62 17.14
N LEU A 13 17.34 -16.80 16.79
CA LEU A 13 16.57 -18.03 16.64
C LEU A 13 16.12 -18.50 18.03
N LEU A 14 14.93 -18.08 18.45
CA LEU A 14 14.23 -18.70 19.57
C LEU A 14 13.68 -20.05 19.12
N ALA A 15 14.47 -21.11 19.33
CA ALA A 15 14.01 -22.48 19.17
C ALA A 15 13.09 -22.83 20.36
N PHE A 16 11.78 -22.65 20.15
CA PHE A 16 10.78 -23.20 21.08
C PHE A 16 10.62 -24.70 20.80
N TRP A 17 11.14 -25.53 21.69
CA TRP A 17 10.83 -26.94 21.70
C TRP A 17 9.41 -27.14 22.25
N VAL A 18 8.46 -27.27 21.32
CA VAL A 18 7.12 -27.73 21.66
C VAL A 18 7.20 -29.26 21.80
N TYR A 19 7.08 -29.77 23.00
CA TYR A 19 6.85 -31.19 23.24
C TYR A 19 5.48 -31.55 22.69
N LEU A 20 5.43 -32.08 21.47
CA LEU A 20 4.26 -32.76 20.92
C LEU A 20 4.09 -34.09 21.64
N LEU A 21 3.27 -34.13 22.68
CA LEU A 21 2.73 -35.39 23.17
C LEU A 21 1.83 -35.98 22.08
N PRO A 22 2.06 -37.20 21.60
CA PRO A 22 1.17 -37.84 20.65
C PRO A 22 -0.15 -38.16 21.35
N ALA A 23 -1.15 -37.31 21.19
CA ALA A 23 -2.53 -37.69 21.47
C ALA A 23 -3.01 -38.49 20.27
N ALA A 24 -2.62 -39.75 20.19
CA ALA A 24 -3.25 -40.72 19.31
C ALA A 24 -4.63 -41.05 19.91
N ALA A 25 -5.61 -40.22 19.56
CA ALA A 25 -7.00 -40.65 19.57
C ALA A 25 -7.40 -40.77 18.10
N GLU A 26 -7.39 -41.97 17.54
CA GLU A 26 -8.13 -42.29 16.34
C GLU A 26 -9.57 -41.89 16.58
N GLU A 27 -9.97 -40.74 16.05
CA GLU A 27 -11.38 -40.38 15.94
C GLU A 27 -11.97 -41.28 14.82
N PRO A 28 -13.11 -41.95 15.05
CA PRO A 28 -13.80 -42.67 13.98
C PRO A 28 -14.03 -41.69 12.83
N ASP A 29 -13.87 -42.18 11.60
CA ASP A 29 -14.27 -41.50 10.38
C ASP A 29 -15.78 -41.22 10.45
N ASP A 30 -16.14 -40.19 11.18
CA ASP A 30 -17.47 -39.62 11.09
C ASP A 30 -17.60 -39.08 9.67
N VAL A 31 -18.26 -39.88 8.82
CA VAL A 31 -18.75 -39.44 7.52
C VAL A 31 -19.44 -38.11 7.79
N ALA A 32 -18.79 -37.05 7.34
CA ALA A 32 -19.19 -35.71 7.67
C ALA A 32 -20.66 -35.52 7.21
N PRO A 33 -21.61 -35.32 8.12
CA PRO A 33 -23.03 -35.27 7.79
C PRO A 33 -23.40 -34.10 6.86
N TRP A 34 -22.45 -33.20 6.57
CA TRP A 34 -22.67 -32.06 5.66
C TRP A 34 -22.57 -32.41 4.17
N LYS A 35 -22.03 -33.56 3.75
CA LYS A 35 -21.98 -33.93 2.33
C LYS A 35 -23.36 -34.00 1.67
N ASP A 36 -24.36 -34.30 2.46
CA ASP A 36 -25.79 -34.41 2.01
C ASP A 36 -26.64 -33.23 2.50
N TRP A 37 -26.03 -32.27 3.16
CA TRP A 37 -26.77 -31.15 3.73
C TRP A 37 -27.03 -30.10 2.65
N LYS A 38 -28.22 -30.14 2.07
CA LYS A 38 -28.72 -29.09 1.17
C LYS A 38 -29.36 -28.00 2.03
N CYS A 39 -28.73 -26.84 2.06
CA CYS A 39 -29.31 -25.69 2.73
C CYS A 39 -30.55 -25.23 1.97
N LYS A 40 -31.73 -25.37 2.61
CA LYS A 40 -33.04 -25.05 2.02
C LYS A 40 -33.27 -23.54 1.84
N TYR A 41 -32.46 -22.69 2.51
CA TYR A 41 -32.58 -21.23 2.54
C TYR A 41 -31.25 -20.53 2.24
N CYS A 42 -30.23 -21.27 1.82
CA CYS A 42 -29.02 -20.64 1.38
C CYS A 42 -29.21 -20.11 -0.04
N PRO A 43 -28.73 -18.88 -0.35
CA PRO A 43 -28.72 -18.40 -1.70
C PRO A 43 -27.86 -19.34 -2.57
N ASP A 44 -28.30 -19.56 -3.80
CA ASP A 44 -27.60 -20.42 -4.74
C ASP A 44 -26.11 -20.03 -4.80
N TYR A 45 -25.23 -20.98 -4.50
CA TYR A 45 -23.79 -20.76 -4.45
C TYR A 45 -23.13 -20.68 -5.83
N THR A 46 -23.89 -20.87 -6.89
CA THR A 46 -23.46 -20.80 -8.29
C THR A 46 -23.83 -19.47 -8.95
N GLU A 47 -23.66 -18.37 -8.25
CA GLU A 47 -24.04 -17.06 -8.75
C GLU A 47 -22.87 -16.41 -9.48
N SER A 48 -23.11 -16.00 -10.73
CA SER A 48 -22.24 -15.10 -11.47
C SER A 48 -22.86 -13.71 -11.45
N GLU A 49 -22.13 -12.76 -10.90
CA GLU A 49 -22.51 -11.35 -10.90
C GLU A 49 -21.41 -10.56 -11.58
N SER A 50 -21.80 -9.68 -12.53
CA SER A 50 -20.85 -8.82 -13.22
C SER A 50 -21.50 -7.48 -13.53
N TRP A 51 -20.80 -6.41 -13.21
CA TRP A 51 -21.20 -5.08 -13.59
C TRP A 51 -19.97 -4.21 -13.92
N ILE A 52 -20.17 -3.25 -14.79
CA ILE A 52 -19.18 -2.22 -15.14
C ILE A 52 -19.92 -0.89 -15.16
N GLU A 53 -19.36 0.09 -14.49
CA GLU A 53 -19.86 1.46 -14.38
C GLU A 53 -18.81 2.43 -14.93
N PRO A 54 -18.87 2.79 -16.23
CA PRO A 54 -18.06 3.84 -16.77
C PRO A 54 -18.67 5.21 -16.41
N GLY A 55 -17.83 6.18 -16.12
CA GLY A 55 -18.22 7.54 -15.82
C GLY A 55 -17.37 8.56 -16.59
N ILE A 56 -17.98 9.67 -16.94
CA ILE A 56 -17.30 10.85 -17.46
C ILE A 56 -17.68 12.02 -16.57
N GLY A 57 -16.72 12.82 -16.14
CA GLY A 57 -16.94 14.01 -15.35
C GLY A 57 -16.21 15.21 -15.94
N TYR A 58 -16.60 16.37 -15.48
CA TYR A 58 -15.96 17.64 -15.82
C TYR A 58 -15.72 18.43 -14.55
N GLN A 59 -14.49 18.89 -14.35
CA GLN A 59 -14.11 19.78 -13.27
C GLN A 59 -14.00 21.19 -13.83
N SER A 60 -14.72 22.15 -13.24
CA SER A 60 -14.82 23.52 -13.74
C SER A 60 -13.65 24.42 -13.33
N ASP A 61 -12.97 24.05 -12.23
CA ASP A 61 -11.94 24.89 -11.63
C ASP A 61 -10.81 24.02 -11.06
N ASP A 62 -9.59 24.54 -11.10
CA ASP A 62 -8.45 23.93 -10.46
C ASP A 62 -8.61 23.90 -8.93
N SER A 63 -8.41 22.75 -8.31
CA SER A 63 -8.48 22.61 -6.86
C SER A 63 -7.70 21.42 -6.35
N TYR A 64 -6.51 21.67 -5.78
CA TYR A 64 -5.75 20.60 -5.15
C TYR A 64 -6.48 19.94 -3.97
N LYS A 65 -7.35 20.70 -3.26
CA LYS A 65 -8.14 20.15 -2.14
C LYS A 65 -9.18 19.15 -2.60
N PHE A 66 -9.84 19.43 -3.71
CA PHE A 66 -10.80 18.50 -4.33
C PHE A 66 -10.08 17.26 -4.86
N GLY A 67 -8.95 17.45 -5.54
CA GLY A 67 -8.14 16.38 -6.12
C GLY A 67 -7.18 15.68 -5.15
N ARG A 68 -7.19 16.07 -3.88
CA ARG A 68 -6.16 15.67 -2.90
C ARG A 68 -5.84 14.18 -2.90
N TYR A 69 -6.84 13.33 -2.99
CA TYR A 69 -6.72 11.87 -2.92
C TYR A 69 -7.23 11.16 -4.18
N THR A 70 -7.61 11.89 -5.20
CA THR A 70 -8.13 11.34 -6.46
C THR A 70 -7.25 11.62 -7.66
N GLY A 71 -6.39 12.63 -7.57
CA GLY A 71 -5.60 13.16 -8.69
C GLY A 71 -6.32 14.22 -9.52
N LEU A 72 -7.62 14.46 -9.28
CA LEU A 72 -8.43 15.44 -10.00
C LEU A 72 -8.18 16.86 -9.49
N LYS A 73 -6.97 17.40 -9.70
CA LYS A 73 -6.59 18.74 -9.25
C LYS A 73 -6.78 19.82 -10.30
N ASP A 74 -6.68 19.48 -11.57
CA ASP A 74 -6.74 20.39 -12.71
C ASP A 74 -8.15 20.42 -13.28
N ASP A 75 -8.54 21.54 -13.91
CA ASP A 75 -9.79 21.66 -14.64
C ASP A 75 -9.81 20.78 -15.90
N GLY A 76 -10.98 20.37 -16.33
CA GLY A 76 -11.13 19.61 -17.56
C GLY A 76 -12.01 18.37 -17.44
N LEU A 77 -12.04 17.64 -18.55
CA LEU A 77 -12.75 16.38 -18.66
C LEU A 77 -11.91 15.22 -18.07
N PHE A 78 -12.57 14.37 -17.33
CA PHE A 78 -11.94 13.13 -16.85
C PHE A 78 -12.85 11.93 -17.06
N GLY A 79 -12.25 10.76 -17.26
CA GLY A 79 -12.92 9.48 -17.30
C GLY A 79 -12.65 8.66 -16.06
N ASN A 80 -13.64 7.91 -15.59
CA ASN A 80 -13.50 6.95 -14.53
C ASN A 80 -14.25 5.68 -14.88
N ALA A 81 -13.80 4.56 -14.34
CA ALA A 81 -14.53 3.31 -14.45
C ALA A 81 -14.41 2.52 -13.13
N SER A 82 -15.47 1.86 -12.78
CA SER A 82 -15.49 0.86 -11.70
C SER A 82 -16.16 -0.41 -12.21
N GLY A 83 -15.79 -1.55 -11.66
CA GLY A 83 -16.40 -2.81 -12.08
C GLY A 83 -16.15 -3.92 -11.09
N HIS A 84 -17.00 -4.93 -11.19
CA HIS A 84 -16.96 -6.11 -10.38
C HIS A 84 -17.36 -7.32 -11.21
N ILE A 85 -16.56 -8.37 -11.14
CA ILE A 85 -16.84 -9.65 -11.78
C ILE A 85 -16.68 -10.72 -10.70
N LYS A 86 -17.73 -11.44 -10.43
CA LYS A 86 -17.74 -12.54 -9.48
C LYS A 86 -18.30 -13.78 -10.15
N HIS A 87 -17.63 -14.89 -9.94
CA HIS A 87 -18.07 -16.18 -10.42
C HIS A 87 -17.78 -17.26 -9.38
N ARG A 88 -18.72 -18.18 -9.21
CA ARG A 88 -18.57 -19.33 -8.32
C ARG A 88 -19.15 -20.60 -8.96
N GLU A 89 -18.38 -21.65 -8.92
CA GLU A 89 -18.75 -22.97 -9.41
C GLU A 89 -19.36 -23.86 -8.30
N GLU A 90 -20.09 -24.90 -8.69
CA GLU A 90 -20.71 -25.84 -7.76
C GLU A 90 -19.70 -26.62 -6.92
N ASP A 91 -18.50 -26.84 -7.45
CA ASP A 91 -17.40 -27.53 -6.76
C ASP A 91 -16.68 -26.64 -5.72
N GLY A 92 -17.13 -25.38 -5.57
CA GLY A 92 -16.59 -24.45 -4.60
C GLY A 92 -15.44 -23.60 -5.11
N ARG A 93 -15.02 -23.72 -6.36
CA ARG A 93 -14.08 -22.81 -7.00
C ARG A 93 -14.74 -21.48 -7.25
N TYR A 94 -13.98 -20.39 -7.07
CA TYR A 94 -14.49 -19.04 -7.28
C TYR A 94 -13.40 -18.07 -7.68
N PHE A 95 -13.83 -17.00 -8.32
CA PHE A 95 -13.03 -15.77 -8.42
C PHE A 95 -13.90 -14.54 -8.23
N ASP A 96 -13.30 -13.49 -7.70
CA ASP A 96 -13.89 -12.16 -7.48
C ASP A 96 -12.86 -11.12 -7.91
N ILE A 97 -13.19 -10.33 -8.93
CA ILE A 97 -12.32 -9.27 -9.46
C ILE A 97 -13.06 -7.95 -9.30
N ARG A 98 -12.46 -7.01 -8.60
CA ARG A 98 -13.00 -5.69 -8.37
C ARG A 98 -12.01 -4.62 -8.73
N GLY A 99 -12.45 -3.67 -9.55
CA GLY A 99 -11.70 -2.47 -9.88
C GLY A 99 -12.48 -1.22 -9.51
N ARG A 100 -11.81 -0.24 -8.93
CA ARG A 100 -12.39 1.05 -8.59
C ARG A 100 -11.47 2.17 -9.06
N ASN A 101 -12.08 3.29 -9.47
CA ASN A 101 -11.34 4.49 -9.88
C ASN A 101 -10.29 4.24 -10.96
N LEU A 102 -10.57 3.34 -11.93
CA LEU A 102 -9.60 2.86 -12.92
C LEU A 102 -9.08 3.96 -13.86
N GLY A 103 -9.76 5.11 -13.93
CA GLY A 103 -9.31 6.29 -14.68
C GLY A 103 -8.62 7.36 -13.84
N LEU A 104 -8.48 7.17 -12.52
CA LEU A 104 -7.95 8.15 -11.60
C LEU A 104 -6.60 7.69 -11.02
N ASP A 105 -5.86 8.62 -10.40
CA ASP A 105 -4.61 8.32 -9.68
C ASP A 105 -4.84 7.53 -8.37
N SER A 106 -6.10 7.42 -7.93
CA SER A 106 -6.53 6.65 -6.74
C SER A 106 -7.12 5.29 -7.10
N ARG A 107 -6.57 4.64 -8.13
CA ARG A 107 -7.06 3.34 -8.59
C ARG A 107 -6.78 2.23 -7.60
N ASP A 108 -7.73 1.31 -7.51
CA ASP A 108 -7.67 0.14 -6.66
C ASP A 108 -8.15 -1.09 -7.47
N ILE A 109 -7.35 -2.14 -7.44
CA ILE A 109 -7.67 -3.41 -8.09
C ILE A 109 -7.51 -4.53 -7.06
N ARG A 110 -8.53 -5.35 -6.95
CA ARG A 110 -8.53 -6.50 -6.04
C ARG A 110 -8.96 -7.75 -6.79
N ILE A 111 -8.19 -8.80 -6.64
CA ILE A 111 -8.45 -10.11 -7.24
C ILE A 111 -8.45 -11.12 -6.10
N GLU A 112 -9.52 -11.85 -5.95
CA GLU A 112 -9.62 -12.97 -5.05
C GLU A 112 -9.98 -14.22 -5.86
N ALA A 113 -9.28 -15.33 -5.64
CA ALA A 113 -9.57 -16.60 -6.27
C ALA A 113 -9.27 -17.74 -5.30
N GLY A 114 -10.02 -18.83 -5.41
CA GLY A 114 -9.79 -19.96 -4.53
C GLY A 114 -10.78 -21.10 -4.73
N GLU A 115 -10.63 -22.07 -3.85
CA GLU A 115 -11.54 -23.19 -3.67
C GLU A 115 -11.91 -23.29 -2.21
N GLN A 116 -13.19 -23.27 -1.94
CA GLN A 116 -13.73 -23.23 -0.57
C GLN A 116 -13.21 -24.40 0.26
N GLY A 117 -12.58 -24.09 1.40
CA GLY A 117 -12.03 -25.09 2.30
C GLY A 117 -10.64 -25.62 1.91
N SER A 118 -10.13 -25.29 0.74
CA SER A 118 -8.84 -25.76 0.22
C SER A 118 -7.80 -24.62 0.18
N TYR A 119 -7.98 -23.61 -0.66
CA TYR A 119 -7.05 -22.50 -0.76
C TYR A 119 -7.74 -21.19 -1.14
N LYS A 120 -7.05 -20.08 -0.83
CA LYS A 120 -7.47 -18.73 -1.17
C LYS A 120 -6.25 -17.91 -1.58
N LEU A 121 -6.31 -17.26 -2.74
CA LEU A 121 -5.36 -16.28 -3.21
C LEU A 121 -6.04 -14.91 -3.23
N ASN A 122 -5.35 -13.90 -2.72
CA ASN A 122 -5.80 -12.51 -2.76
C ASN A 122 -4.67 -11.64 -3.29
N LEU A 123 -4.93 -10.87 -4.35
CA LEU A 123 -4.02 -9.90 -4.93
C LEU A 123 -4.66 -8.52 -4.83
N GLU A 124 -3.93 -7.55 -4.29
CA GLU A 124 -4.38 -6.18 -4.15
C GLU A 124 -3.33 -5.23 -4.74
N TYR A 125 -3.79 -4.30 -5.56
CA TYR A 125 -3.00 -3.17 -6.01
C TYR A 125 -3.76 -1.88 -5.72
N ASP A 126 -3.13 -0.94 -5.03
CA ASP A 126 -3.71 0.36 -4.75
C ASP A 126 -2.71 1.50 -5.00
N GLU A 127 -3.20 2.59 -5.55
CA GLU A 127 -2.50 3.87 -5.65
C GLU A 127 -3.22 4.91 -4.81
N LEU A 128 -2.46 5.74 -4.13
CA LEU A 128 -3.00 6.84 -3.33
C LEU A 128 -2.14 8.08 -3.52
N PRO A 129 -2.58 9.05 -4.32
CA PRO A 129 -1.97 10.36 -4.38
C PRO A 129 -2.31 11.17 -3.13
N SER A 130 -1.47 12.12 -2.76
CA SER A 130 -1.75 13.12 -1.74
C SER A 130 -1.19 14.45 -2.17
N PHE A 131 -2.05 15.33 -2.66
CA PHE A 131 -1.72 16.72 -2.98
C PHE A 131 -1.89 17.57 -1.74
N ASN A 132 -0.80 18.17 -1.25
CA ASN A 132 -0.85 19.00 -0.05
C ASN A 132 -0.93 20.46 -0.38
N ASP A 133 -0.24 20.91 -1.41
CA ASP A 133 -0.23 22.29 -1.86
C ASP A 133 0.28 22.38 -3.32
N ASP A 134 -0.35 23.25 -4.11
CA ASP A 134 0.00 23.62 -5.49
C ASP A 134 0.42 25.09 -5.61
N THR A 135 0.33 25.86 -4.53
CA THR A 135 0.66 27.29 -4.48
C THR A 135 2.02 27.57 -3.86
N THR A 136 2.71 26.53 -3.41
CA THR A 136 4.06 26.68 -2.84
C THR A 136 5.05 27.11 -3.90
N ALA A 137 5.68 28.25 -3.66
CA ALA A 137 6.82 28.71 -4.48
C ALA A 137 8.11 28.66 -3.66
N SER A 138 9.18 28.16 -4.28
CA SER A 138 10.49 27.99 -3.62
C SER A 138 11.62 28.51 -4.50
N PRO A 139 12.62 29.21 -3.92
CA PRO A 139 13.79 29.62 -4.66
C PRO A 139 14.81 28.48 -4.86
N PHE A 140 14.59 27.35 -4.22
CA PHE A 140 15.50 26.21 -4.30
C PHE A 140 15.31 25.42 -5.60
N GLY A 141 16.37 25.28 -6.39
CA GLY A 141 16.44 24.42 -7.57
C GLY A 141 17.02 23.04 -7.23
N LYS A 142 16.76 22.06 -8.10
CA LYS A 142 17.49 20.78 -8.07
C LYS A 142 18.80 20.92 -8.85
N SER A 143 19.92 20.60 -8.22
CA SER A 143 21.17 20.38 -8.91
C SER A 143 21.53 18.91 -8.77
N GLY A 144 21.07 18.09 -9.69
CA GLY A 144 21.45 16.68 -9.82
C GLY A 144 21.54 15.91 -8.48
N GLY A 145 20.44 15.31 -8.02
CA GLY A 145 20.40 14.55 -6.77
C GLY A 145 19.50 15.16 -5.68
N ASN A 146 19.79 14.86 -4.42
CA ASN A 146 18.97 15.23 -3.25
C ASN A 146 19.32 16.61 -2.67
N SER A 147 20.18 17.40 -3.34
CA SER A 147 20.61 18.70 -2.86
C SER A 147 19.70 19.81 -3.37
N LEU A 148 19.21 20.63 -2.46
CA LEU A 148 18.48 21.86 -2.76
C LEU A 148 19.48 23.02 -2.82
N ILE A 149 19.60 23.67 -3.96
CA ILE A 149 20.59 24.74 -4.19
C ILE A 149 19.88 26.02 -4.53
N LEU A 150 20.30 27.11 -3.90
CA LEU A 150 19.88 28.46 -4.27
C LEU A 150 20.51 28.87 -5.62
N PRO A 151 19.87 29.76 -6.38
CA PRO A 151 20.45 30.32 -7.60
C PRO A 151 21.84 30.95 -7.35
N GLN A 152 22.72 30.93 -8.37
CA GLN A 152 24.06 31.48 -8.23
C GLN A 152 24.09 32.99 -7.97
N ASP A 153 23.06 33.68 -8.45
CA ASP A 153 22.85 35.12 -8.28
C ASP A 153 22.02 35.47 -7.03
N TRP A 154 21.82 34.51 -6.13
CA TRP A 154 21.08 34.73 -4.91
C TRP A 154 21.75 35.75 -4.00
N VAL A 155 20.99 36.80 -3.65
CA VAL A 155 21.47 37.86 -2.75
C VAL A 155 20.77 37.68 -1.39
N PRO A 156 21.51 37.24 -0.35
CA PRO A 156 20.94 37.16 0.99
C PRO A 156 20.75 38.56 1.57
N ALA A 157 19.60 38.76 2.29
CA ALA A 157 19.32 40.01 2.94
C ALA A 157 18.67 39.75 4.33
N ASP A 158 18.57 40.78 5.15
CA ASP A 158 18.05 40.69 6.52
C ASP A 158 16.52 40.57 6.58
N SER A 159 15.83 40.89 5.50
CA SER A 159 14.38 40.74 5.34
C SER A 159 14.05 40.30 3.92
N THR A 160 12.89 39.66 3.73
CA THR A 160 12.40 39.27 2.41
C THR A 160 12.20 40.46 1.46
N GLN A 161 11.88 41.63 2.00
CA GLN A 161 11.72 42.86 1.23
C GLN A 161 13.03 43.34 0.60
N ASN A 162 14.17 43.03 1.22
CA ASN A 162 15.49 43.40 0.75
C ASN A 162 16.15 42.31 -0.13
N MET A 163 15.51 41.15 -0.32
CA MET A 163 15.98 40.09 -1.21
C MET A 163 15.62 40.43 -2.66
N THR A 164 16.47 41.19 -3.33
CA THR A 164 16.20 41.74 -4.67
C THR A 164 16.00 40.68 -5.75
N THR A 165 16.58 39.47 -5.57
CA THR A 165 16.48 38.35 -6.52
C THR A 165 15.37 37.36 -6.16
N LEU A 166 14.65 37.56 -5.04
CA LEU A 166 13.65 36.59 -4.56
C LEU A 166 12.57 36.31 -5.61
N GLN A 167 11.89 37.32 -6.11
CA GLN A 167 10.79 37.16 -7.05
C GLN A 167 11.18 36.45 -8.34
N GLN A 168 12.38 36.70 -8.85
CA GLN A 168 12.90 36.07 -10.05
C GLN A 168 13.33 34.62 -9.82
N SER A 169 13.60 34.29 -8.56
CA SER A 169 14.09 32.95 -8.16
C SER A 169 12.97 32.01 -7.75
N LEU A 170 11.78 32.53 -7.45
CA LEU A 170 10.64 31.70 -7.07
C LEU A 170 10.19 30.85 -8.24
N ARG A 171 9.99 29.58 -7.97
CA ARG A 171 9.45 28.59 -8.90
C ARG A 171 8.33 27.83 -8.20
N ASP A 172 7.27 27.58 -8.92
CA ASP A 172 6.15 26.78 -8.41
C ASP A 172 6.60 25.35 -8.15
N VAL A 173 6.21 24.83 -7.02
CA VAL A 173 6.57 23.49 -6.58
C VAL A 173 5.34 22.77 -6.06
N ASP A 174 4.90 21.77 -6.77
CA ASP A 174 3.85 20.87 -6.29
C ASP A 174 4.35 20.06 -5.10
N ILE A 175 3.68 20.20 -3.97
CA ILE A 175 3.89 19.37 -2.79
C ILE A 175 2.92 18.19 -2.88
N LYS A 176 3.40 17.14 -3.52
CA LYS A 176 2.63 15.92 -3.82
C LYS A 176 3.43 14.70 -3.40
N THR A 177 2.77 13.72 -2.80
CA THR A 177 3.30 12.37 -2.64
C THR A 177 2.35 11.37 -3.29
N GLU A 178 2.90 10.28 -3.81
CA GLU A 178 2.17 9.16 -4.37
C GLU A 178 2.63 7.87 -3.71
N ARG A 179 1.68 7.06 -3.30
CA ARG A 179 1.92 5.74 -2.72
C ARG A 179 1.32 4.68 -3.64
N LYS A 180 2.16 3.70 -4.03
CA LYS A 180 1.76 2.53 -4.81
C LYS A 180 2.04 1.29 -3.98
N ARG A 181 1.04 0.45 -3.81
CA ARG A 181 1.16 -0.78 -3.03
C ARG A 181 0.64 -1.97 -3.82
N LEU A 182 1.45 -3.02 -3.85
CA LEU A 182 1.09 -4.34 -4.35
C LEU A 182 1.19 -5.34 -3.20
N GLN A 183 0.13 -6.08 -2.96
CA GLN A 183 0.08 -7.10 -1.92
C GLN A 183 -0.46 -8.42 -2.50
N ALA A 184 0.14 -9.52 -2.08
CA ALA A 184 -0.38 -10.86 -2.32
C ALA A 184 -0.51 -11.60 -0.99
N LYS A 185 -1.65 -12.26 -0.80
CA LYS A 185 -1.93 -13.13 0.35
C LYS A 185 -2.37 -14.49 -0.17
N PHE A 186 -1.83 -15.52 0.40
CA PHE A 186 -2.19 -16.90 0.10
C PHE A 186 -2.50 -17.63 1.39
N ALA A 187 -3.61 -18.35 1.40
CA ALA A 187 -3.98 -19.25 2.49
C ALA A 187 -4.24 -20.63 1.89
N TYR A 188 -3.77 -21.66 2.56
CA TYR A 188 -3.91 -23.04 2.14
C TYR A 188 -4.24 -23.94 3.35
N ASN A 189 -5.23 -24.79 3.18
CA ASN A 189 -5.68 -25.75 4.19
C ASN A 189 -5.26 -27.15 3.75
N PRO A 190 -4.03 -27.63 4.06
CA PRO A 190 -3.56 -28.97 3.68
C PRO A 190 -4.40 -30.09 4.33
N ALA A 191 -5.01 -29.81 5.45
CA ALA A 191 -5.93 -30.71 6.15
C ALA A 191 -6.92 -29.90 6.97
N ARG A 192 -8.05 -30.51 7.37
CA ARG A 192 -9.17 -29.83 8.07
C ARG A 192 -8.79 -29.03 9.33
N LYS A 193 -7.68 -29.34 9.96
CA LYS A 193 -7.22 -28.71 11.22
C LYS A 193 -6.03 -27.77 11.00
N TRP A 194 -5.48 -27.71 9.81
CA TRP A 194 -4.27 -26.96 9.51
C TRP A 194 -4.53 -25.87 8.47
N GLU A 195 -3.98 -24.71 8.72
CA GLU A 195 -3.93 -23.59 7.81
C GLU A 195 -2.49 -23.11 7.66
N VAL A 196 -2.07 -22.87 6.44
CA VAL A 196 -0.78 -22.25 6.12
C VAL A 196 -1.07 -20.94 5.40
N THR A 197 -0.45 -19.86 5.86
CA THR A 197 -0.63 -18.52 5.26
C THR A 197 0.71 -17.95 4.83
N ALA A 198 0.69 -17.24 3.71
CA ALA A 198 1.81 -16.44 3.24
C ALA A 198 1.30 -15.06 2.80
N ARG A 199 2.06 -14.01 3.11
CA ARG A 199 1.78 -12.63 2.71
C ARG A 199 3.07 -11.99 2.23
N ILE A 200 3.01 -11.34 1.08
CA ILE A 200 4.05 -10.44 0.60
C ILE A 200 3.42 -9.09 0.28
N MET A 201 4.14 -8.03 0.57
CA MET A 201 3.73 -6.67 0.25
C MET A 201 4.94 -5.86 -0.20
N HIS A 202 4.75 -5.10 -1.26
CA HIS A 202 5.69 -4.10 -1.74
C HIS A 202 4.97 -2.75 -1.81
N GLU A 203 5.52 -1.76 -1.13
CA GLU A 203 5.00 -0.39 -1.15
C GLU A 203 6.12 0.57 -1.54
N LYS A 204 5.82 1.44 -2.51
CA LYS A 204 6.67 2.56 -2.88
C LYS A 204 5.91 3.85 -2.61
N LYS A 205 6.57 4.80 -1.93
CA LYS A 205 6.07 6.16 -1.73
C LYS A 205 7.11 7.15 -2.22
N ASP A 206 6.74 7.94 -3.21
CA ASP A 206 7.60 8.96 -3.81
C ASP A 206 6.90 10.31 -3.95
N GLY A 207 7.70 11.35 -4.15
CA GLY A 207 7.20 12.71 -4.33
C GLY A 207 8.02 13.77 -3.63
N LYS A 208 7.33 14.82 -3.17
CA LYS A 208 7.90 15.92 -2.40
C LYS A 208 7.05 16.22 -1.19
N GLN A 209 7.70 16.47 -0.08
CA GLN A 209 7.08 16.92 1.17
C GLN A 209 7.67 18.28 1.56
N ASP A 210 6.86 19.12 2.15
CA ASP A 210 7.29 20.37 2.76
C ASP A 210 8.03 20.11 4.08
N LEU A 211 9.21 20.73 4.21
CA LEU A 211 9.97 20.76 5.45
C LEU A 211 10.27 22.21 5.81
N GLY A 212 9.91 22.60 7.02
CA GLY A 212 10.30 23.90 7.56
C GLY A 212 11.79 23.92 7.87
N GLY A 213 12.54 24.75 7.16
CA GLY A 213 13.97 24.97 7.37
C GLY A 213 14.24 26.32 8.05
N LEU A 214 15.21 26.38 8.98
CA LEU A 214 15.72 27.62 9.54
C LEU A 214 16.92 28.09 8.71
N ILE A 215 16.86 29.33 8.23
CA ILE A 215 17.98 29.98 7.58
C ILE A 215 18.49 31.08 8.54
N GLY A 216 19.49 30.74 9.35
CA GLY A 216 19.97 31.62 10.43
C GLY A 216 18.98 31.73 11.60
N PHE A 217 19.18 32.67 12.51
CA PHE A 217 18.43 32.76 13.78
C PHE A 217 16.98 33.25 13.67
N ALA A 218 16.55 33.80 12.55
CA ALA A 218 15.24 34.48 12.46
C ALA A 218 14.50 34.26 11.15
N ARG A 219 14.93 33.30 10.31
CA ARG A 219 14.35 33.12 8.99
C ARG A 219 13.92 31.67 8.80
N THR A 220 12.69 31.48 8.37
CA THR A 220 12.16 30.18 7.99
C THR A 220 11.95 30.12 6.49
N SER A 221 12.21 28.98 5.90
CA SER A 221 11.89 28.69 4.51
C SER A 221 11.22 27.32 4.40
N ILE A 222 10.36 27.19 3.44
CA ILE A 222 9.79 25.88 3.06
C ILE A 222 10.77 25.23 2.08
N LEU A 223 11.25 24.05 2.44
CA LEU A 223 12.12 23.22 1.63
C LEU A 223 11.30 22.10 1.01
N PRO A 224 11.17 22.01 -0.31
CA PRO A 224 10.52 20.88 -0.99
C PRO A 224 11.47 19.67 -0.99
N VAL A 225 11.38 18.86 0.07
CA VAL A 225 12.26 17.70 0.25
C VAL A 225 11.70 16.52 -0.55
N PRO A 226 12.51 15.87 -1.41
CA PRO A 226 12.10 14.67 -2.11
C PRO A 226 11.91 13.52 -1.13
N ILE A 227 10.86 12.73 -1.35
CA ILE A 227 10.59 11.47 -0.62
C ILE A 227 10.74 10.32 -1.62
N GLU A 228 11.46 9.29 -1.21
CA GLU A 228 11.54 8.02 -1.93
C GLU A 228 11.71 6.91 -0.90
N TYR A 229 10.58 6.31 -0.52
CA TYR A 229 10.51 5.25 0.47
C TYR A 229 10.05 3.95 -0.19
N GLU A 230 10.68 2.88 0.18
CA GLU A 230 10.33 1.53 -0.24
C GLU A 230 10.15 0.65 1.00
N THR A 231 9.03 -0.05 1.07
CA THR A 231 8.74 -0.99 2.15
C THR A 231 8.39 -2.35 1.55
N ASN A 232 9.09 -3.37 2.01
CA ASN A 232 8.83 -4.75 1.64
C ASN A 232 8.46 -5.55 2.89
N GLU A 233 7.34 -6.25 2.86
CA GLU A 233 6.89 -7.09 3.97
C GLU A 233 6.75 -8.54 3.54
N LEU A 234 7.09 -9.44 4.47
CA LEU A 234 6.89 -10.87 4.35
C LEU A 234 6.23 -11.38 5.62
N GLY A 235 5.09 -12.05 5.47
CA GLY A 235 4.42 -12.76 6.55
C GLY A 235 4.27 -14.24 6.22
N LEU A 236 4.55 -15.11 7.17
CA LEU A 236 4.34 -16.54 7.07
C LEU A 236 3.64 -17.03 8.33
N GLY A 237 2.67 -17.92 8.19
CA GLY A 237 1.91 -18.44 9.31
C GLY A 237 1.54 -19.91 9.14
N ILE A 238 1.46 -20.59 10.27
CA ILE A 238 0.88 -21.93 10.35
C ILE A 238 -0.04 -21.98 11.56
N GLY A 239 -1.26 -22.41 11.34
CA GLY A 239 -2.31 -22.55 12.34
C GLY A 239 -2.78 -23.99 12.48
N PHE A 240 -3.12 -24.36 13.70
CA PHE A 240 -3.77 -25.63 14.01
C PHE A 240 -5.03 -25.36 14.83
N THR A 241 -6.17 -25.91 14.39
CA THR A 241 -7.46 -25.77 15.08
C THR A 241 -8.06 -27.15 15.37
N GLY A 242 -7.95 -27.59 16.62
CA GLY A 242 -8.54 -28.83 17.12
C GLY A 242 -9.70 -28.55 18.10
N LYS A 243 -10.41 -29.60 18.52
CA LYS A 243 -11.56 -29.46 19.46
C LYS A 243 -11.15 -28.89 20.83
N LYS A 244 -9.93 -29.16 21.31
CA LYS A 244 -9.45 -28.77 22.65
C LYS A 244 -8.20 -27.89 22.61
N LEU A 245 -7.55 -27.77 21.46
CA LEU A 245 -6.31 -27.02 21.29
C LEU A 245 -6.39 -26.19 20.02
N GLN A 246 -6.03 -24.92 20.15
CA GLN A 246 -5.73 -24.03 19.03
C GLN A 246 -4.31 -23.52 19.22
N ALA A 247 -3.52 -23.55 18.16
CA ALA A 247 -2.15 -23.06 18.17
C ALA A 247 -1.85 -22.35 16.86
N GLN A 248 -1.08 -21.29 16.94
CA GLN A 248 -0.62 -20.54 15.75
C GLN A 248 0.84 -20.15 15.95
N LEU A 249 1.62 -20.31 14.89
CA LEU A 249 2.96 -19.77 14.77
C LEU A 249 3.00 -18.84 13.56
N ALA A 250 3.51 -17.63 13.74
CA ALA A 250 3.63 -16.67 12.68
C ALA A 250 4.99 -15.98 12.70
N TYR A 251 5.47 -15.61 11.54
CA TYR A 251 6.65 -14.78 11.33
C TYR A 251 6.24 -13.60 10.45
N ASP A 252 6.57 -12.39 10.90
CA ASP A 252 6.39 -11.16 10.14
C ASP A 252 7.71 -10.40 10.08
N GLY A 253 8.11 -10.03 8.87
CA GLY A 253 9.30 -9.23 8.60
C GLY A 253 8.94 -8.02 7.77
N SER A 254 9.50 -6.86 8.12
CA SER A 254 9.36 -5.62 7.36
C SER A 254 10.74 -5.03 7.09
N PHE A 255 10.97 -4.65 5.84
CA PHE A 255 12.21 -4.07 5.35
C PHE A 255 11.90 -2.71 4.75
N PHE A 256 12.40 -1.68 5.39
CA PHE A 256 12.24 -0.29 4.96
C PHE A 256 13.54 0.24 4.38
N LYS A 257 13.43 0.91 3.24
CA LYS A 257 14.54 1.59 2.56
C LYS A 257 14.15 3.03 2.26
N GLN A 258 15.06 3.93 2.53
CA GLN A 258 14.97 5.33 2.13
C GLN A 258 16.13 5.63 1.18
N ASP A 259 15.82 6.00 -0.05
CA ASP A 259 16.84 6.26 -1.08
C ASP A 259 17.35 7.69 -1.06
N ASN A 260 16.70 8.57 -0.33
CA ASN A 260 17.17 9.94 -0.15
C ASN A 260 18.18 10.00 0.99
N THR A 261 19.45 10.17 0.64
CA THR A 261 20.50 10.53 1.62
C THR A 261 20.46 12.02 1.86
N SER A 262 20.18 12.42 3.08
CA SER A 262 20.33 13.81 3.57
C SER A 262 21.80 14.11 3.83
#